data_bccdb39fb09bd8bc419c556bb82a0efe
#
_entry.id   bccdb39fb09bd8bc419c556bb82a0efe
#
_cell.length_a   1.000
_cell.length_b   1.000
_cell.length_c   1.000
_cell.angle_alpha   90.00
_cell.angle_beta   90.00
_cell.angle_gamma   90.00
#
_symmetry.space_group_name_H-M   'P 1'
#
loop_
_entity.id
_entity.type
_entity.pdbx_description
1 polymer ?
#
loop_
_entity_poly.entity_id
_entity_poly.type
_entity_poly.pdbx_seq_one_letter_code
_entity_poly.pdbx_strand_id
1 'polypeptide(L)'
;KNRATETELRKLRFEIFNQEVIAKGNILLLGHHAGDRVETFFINLLRGTRLKGLGSITEERENIYRPMLEVSKNQILDYAKDNKIFYTEDPTNRDEEILRNWIRRTVIPLLSERSNRDLKDTVESISKEIESMKQEGELNTKYFKFYKGYAEVPVPLIENRTSKDYNLL
;
A
#
# COMPACT_ATOMS: atom_id res chain seq x y z
N LYS A 1 30.94 10.26 10.16
CA LYS A 1 29.66 11.01 10.07
C LYS A 1 28.58 9.96 9.83
N ASN A 2 27.73 9.70 10.83
CA ASN A 2 26.60 8.78 10.68
C ASN A 2 25.66 9.35 9.63
N ARG A 3 25.51 8.66 8.50
CA ARG A 3 24.47 8.95 7.52
C ARG A 3 23.14 8.49 8.11
N ALA A 4 22.11 9.34 8.06
CA ALA A 4 20.76 8.94 8.43
C ALA A 4 20.30 7.77 7.56
N THR A 5 19.68 6.79 8.16
CA THR A 5 19.12 5.64 7.45
C THR A 5 17.90 6.04 6.60
N GLU A 6 17.57 5.27 5.56
CA GLU A 6 16.37 5.49 4.75
C GLU A 6 15.10 5.55 5.61
N THR A 7 15.03 4.71 6.63
CA THR A 7 13.90 4.67 7.57
C THR A 7 13.78 5.97 8.37
N GLU A 8 14.89 6.53 8.85
CA GLU A 8 14.90 7.80 9.59
C GLU A 8 14.51 8.97 8.70
N LEU A 9 15.04 9.03 7.46
CA LEU A 9 14.69 10.06 6.49
C LEU A 9 13.21 9.97 6.09
N ARG A 10 12.68 8.75 5.94
CA ARG A 10 11.26 8.52 5.67
C ARG A 10 10.39 9.02 6.83
N LYS A 11 10.76 8.70 8.08
CA LYS A 11 10.03 9.14 9.27
C LYS A 11 9.99 10.67 9.35
N LEU A 12 11.14 11.32 9.23
CA LEU A 12 11.24 12.78 9.24
C LEU A 12 10.39 13.43 8.14
N ARG A 13 10.42 12.88 6.92
CA ARG A 13 9.58 13.37 5.81
C ARG A 13 8.09 13.30 6.14
N PHE A 14 7.62 12.20 6.72
CA PHE A 14 6.22 12.07 7.12
C PHE A 14 5.85 12.98 8.28
N GLU A 15 6.74 13.24 9.22
CA GLU A 15 6.53 14.22 10.30
C GLU A 15 6.34 15.62 9.71
N ILE A 16 7.19 16.03 8.75
CA ILE A 16 7.06 17.31 8.06
C ILE A 16 5.74 17.38 7.27
N PHE A 17 5.39 16.33 6.53
CA PHE A 17 4.14 16.28 5.78
C PHE A 17 2.93 16.38 6.71
N ASN A 18 2.96 15.71 7.84
CA ASN A 18 1.87 15.78 8.81
C ASN A 18 1.71 17.19 9.38
N GLN A 19 2.80 17.84 9.79
CA GLN A 19 2.77 19.17 10.37
C GLN A 19 2.43 20.26 9.36
N GLU A 20 3.06 20.23 8.18
CA GLU A 20 2.96 21.32 7.21
C GLU A 20 1.79 21.19 6.24
N VAL A 21 1.25 20.00 6.04
CA VAL A 21 0.20 19.74 5.08
C VAL A 21 -1.08 19.25 5.77
N ILE A 22 -1.03 18.07 6.37
CA ILE A 22 -2.22 17.36 6.87
C ILE A 22 -2.84 18.09 8.07
N ALA A 23 -2.05 18.51 9.04
CA ALA A 23 -2.54 19.22 10.22
C ALA A 23 -3.17 20.58 9.88
N LYS A 24 -2.85 21.14 8.72
CA LYS A 24 -3.46 22.37 8.19
C LYS A 24 -4.73 22.13 7.35
N GLY A 25 -5.22 20.89 7.30
CA GLY A 25 -6.41 20.51 6.53
C GLY A 25 -6.18 20.39 5.02
N ASN A 26 -4.93 20.39 4.57
CA ASN A 26 -4.58 20.23 3.16
C ASN A 26 -4.48 18.75 2.77
N ILE A 27 -4.49 18.50 1.46
CA ILE A 27 -4.33 17.19 0.86
C ILE A 27 -2.89 17.01 0.41
N LEU A 28 -2.31 15.83 0.71
CA LEU A 28 -0.97 15.43 0.26
C LEU A 28 -1.09 14.50 -0.95
N LEU A 29 -0.55 14.93 -2.08
CA LEU A 29 -0.42 14.09 -3.26
C LEU A 29 0.96 13.43 -3.30
N LEU A 30 1.00 12.10 -3.41
CA LEU A 30 2.24 11.34 -3.53
C LEU A 30 2.34 10.66 -4.90
N GLY A 31 3.50 10.78 -5.53
CA GLY A 31 3.80 10.22 -6.84
C GLY A 31 4.12 8.72 -6.84
N HIS A 32 3.50 7.93 -5.96
CA HIS A 32 3.63 6.48 -6.01
C HIS A 32 2.94 5.91 -7.24
N HIS A 33 3.55 4.89 -7.85
CA HIS A 33 3.05 4.22 -9.04
C HIS A 33 2.85 2.71 -8.81
N ALA A 34 2.35 1.99 -9.80
CA ALA A 34 2.05 0.56 -9.69
C ALA A 34 3.24 -0.29 -9.21
N GLY A 35 4.46 0.01 -9.66
CA GLY A 35 5.68 -0.66 -9.20
C GLY A 35 5.92 -0.50 -7.70
N ASP A 36 5.61 0.66 -7.12
CA ASP A 36 5.78 0.90 -5.68
C ASP A 36 4.84 0.02 -4.84
N ARG A 37 3.65 -0.31 -5.36
CA ARG A 37 2.71 -1.25 -4.73
C ARG A 37 3.34 -2.63 -4.64
N VAL A 38 3.89 -3.13 -5.74
CA VAL A 38 4.56 -4.44 -5.80
C VAL A 38 5.76 -4.50 -4.88
N GLU A 39 6.64 -3.51 -4.94
CA GLU A 39 7.81 -3.43 -4.07
C GLU A 39 7.42 -3.44 -2.59
N THR A 40 6.43 -2.65 -2.21
CA THR A 40 5.96 -2.57 -0.82
C THR A 40 5.34 -3.88 -0.36
N PHE A 41 4.60 -4.57 -1.23
CA PHE A 41 4.06 -5.90 -0.94
C PHE A 41 5.18 -6.88 -0.59
N PHE A 42 6.22 -6.98 -1.43
CA PHE A 42 7.35 -7.87 -1.17
C PHE A 42 8.17 -7.46 0.07
N ILE A 43 8.38 -6.16 0.30
CA ILE A 43 9.04 -5.68 1.52
C ILE A 43 8.26 -6.13 2.77
N ASN A 44 6.94 -5.97 2.75
CA ASN A 44 6.09 -6.35 3.86
C ASN A 44 6.05 -7.88 4.05
N LEU A 45 6.01 -8.65 2.97
CA LEU A 45 6.08 -10.10 2.99
C LEU A 45 7.39 -10.58 3.66
N LEU A 46 8.53 -10.03 3.24
CA LEU A 46 9.85 -10.36 3.81
C LEU A 46 9.99 -9.95 5.29
N ARG A 47 9.26 -8.93 5.72
CA ARG A 47 9.19 -8.50 7.13
C ARG A 47 8.26 -9.38 7.98
N GLY A 48 7.58 -10.35 7.39
CA GLY A 48 6.65 -11.23 8.09
C GLY A 48 5.40 -10.50 8.60
N THR A 49 4.93 -9.46 7.89
CA THR A 49 3.71 -8.77 8.30
C THR A 49 2.49 -9.67 8.12
N ARG A 50 1.50 -9.50 9.01
CA ARG A 50 0.21 -10.18 8.89
C ARG A 50 -0.57 -9.66 7.68
N LEU A 51 -1.65 -10.35 7.32
CA LEU A 51 -2.50 -10.06 6.16
C LEU A 51 -2.85 -8.56 6.02
N LYS A 52 -3.25 -7.90 7.10
CA LYS A 52 -3.54 -6.44 7.11
C LYS A 52 -2.36 -5.57 6.64
N GLY A 53 -1.13 -6.02 6.88
CA GLY A 53 0.09 -5.32 6.45
C GLY A 53 0.48 -5.59 5.00
N LEU A 54 0.09 -6.74 4.43
CA LEU A 54 0.35 -7.08 3.04
C LEU A 54 -0.44 -6.21 2.06
N GLY A 55 -1.62 -5.73 2.44
CA GLY A 55 -2.43 -4.80 1.64
C GLY A 55 -1.80 -3.44 1.36
N SER A 56 -0.52 -3.39 1.50
CA SER A 56 0.51 -2.40 1.09
C SER A 56 0.07 -0.92 0.99
N ILE A 57 0.09 -0.36 -0.21
CA ILE A 57 -0.21 1.04 -0.49
C ILE A 57 -1.60 1.14 -1.11
N THR A 58 -2.48 1.94 -0.49
CA THR A 58 -3.81 2.27 -1.00
C THR A 58 -3.78 3.59 -1.79
N GLU A 59 -4.74 3.77 -2.70
CA GLU A 59 -4.88 5.04 -3.44
C GLU A 59 -5.14 6.22 -2.50
N GLU A 60 -6.01 6.00 -1.54
CA GLU A 60 -6.39 6.98 -0.55
C GLU A 60 -6.19 6.46 0.86
N ARG A 61 -5.67 7.31 1.73
CA ARG A 61 -5.59 7.07 3.16
C ARG A 61 -5.59 8.41 3.89
N GLU A 62 -6.66 8.68 4.64
CA GLU A 62 -6.83 9.97 5.32
C GLU A 62 -6.74 11.12 4.30
N ASN A 63 -5.83 12.05 4.46
CA ASN A 63 -5.60 13.17 3.54
C ASN A 63 -4.45 12.93 2.56
N ILE A 64 -4.07 11.68 2.35
CA ILE A 64 -2.96 11.29 1.43
C ILE A 64 -3.56 10.57 0.22
N TYR A 65 -3.30 11.09 -0.98
CA TYR A 65 -3.75 10.54 -2.25
C TYR A 65 -2.57 10.14 -3.15
N ARG A 66 -2.75 9.06 -3.90
CA ARG A 66 -1.74 8.50 -4.81
C ARG A 66 -2.35 8.26 -6.19
N PRO A 67 -2.56 9.34 -6.97
CA PRO A 67 -3.34 9.28 -8.22
C PRO A 67 -2.69 8.44 -9.32
N MET A 68 -1.39 8.12 -9.20
CA MET A 68 -0.67 7.32 -10.20
C MET A 68 -0.49 5.85 -9.78
N LEU A 69 -1.16 5.39 -8.74
CA LEU A 69 -0.90 4.06 -8.18
C LEU A 69 -1.27 2.91 -9.13
N GLU A 70 -2.11 3.15 -10.12
CA GLU A 70 -2.44 2.18 -11.19
C GLU A 70 -1.61 2.37 -12.47
N VAL A 71 -0.83 3.45 -12.53
CA VAL A 71 0.00 3.78 -13.70
C VAL A 71 1.35 3.07 -13.60
N SER A 72 1.79 2.43 -14.69
CA SER A 72 3.11 1.80 -14.72
C SER A 72 4.23 2.83 -14.87
N LYS A 73 5.44 2.46 -14.43
CA LYS A 73 6.63 3.32 -14.60
C LYS A 73 6.89 3.65 -16.07
N ASN A 74 6.65 2.71 -16.99
CA ASN A 74 6.85 2.93 -18.42
C ASN A 74 5.88 3.97 -18.96
N GLN A 75 4.60 3.89 -18.61
CA GLN A 75 3.62 4.91 -19.01
C GLN A 75 4.00 6.31 -18.50
N ILE A 76 4.53 6.41 -17.28
CA ILE A 76 5.02 7.70 -16.74
C ILE A 76 6.21 8.22 -17.54
N LEU A 77 7.16 7.35 -17.91
CA LEU A 77 8.34 7.72 -18.68
C LEU A 77 7.97 8.11 -20.11
N ASP A 78 7.05 7.37 -20.75
CA ASP A 78 6.56 7.68 -22.09
C ASP A 78 5.85 9.05 -22.09
N TYR A 79 4.97 9.30 -21.11
CA TYR A 79 4.33 10.60 -20.95
C TYR A 79 5.34 11.74 -20.76
N ALA A 80 6.35 11.53 -19.91
CA ALA A 80 7.40 12.54 -19.70
C ALA A 80 8.19 12.83 -20.96
N LYS A 81 8.50 11.81 -21.77
CA LYS A 81 9.19 11.92 -23.05
C LYS A 81 8.35 12.70 -24.07
N ASP A 82 7.07 12.31 -24.24
CA ASP A 82 6.17 12.92 -25.22
C ASP A 82 5.90 14.41 -24.91
N ASN A 83 5.83 14.73 -23.62
CA ASN A 83 5.62 16.10 -23.15
C ASN A 83 6.93 16.86 -22.88
N LYS A 84 8.10 16.29 -23.21
CA LYS A 84 9.44 16.90 -23.01
C LYS A 84 9.66 17.35 -21.56
N ILE A 85 9.15 16.59 -20.59
CA ILE A 85 9.33 16.89 -19.17
C ILE A 85 10.73 16.45 -18.76
N PHE A 86 11.51 17.41 -18.25
CA PHE A 86 12.83 17.10 -17.72
C PHE A 86 12.70 16.41 -16.34
N TYR A 87 13.44 15.32 -16.16
CA TYR A 87 13.56 14.63 -14.88
C TYR A 87 15.00 14.14 -14.68
N THR A 88 15.36 13.93 -13.43
CA THR A 88 16.67 13.36 -13.05
C THR A 88 16.46 12.04 -12.36
N GLU A 89 17.36 11.09 -12.63
CA GLU A 89 17.41 9.82 -11.88
C GLU A 89 18.32 9.98 -10.68
N ASP A 90 17.83 9.56 -9.54
CA ASP A 90 18.65 9.47 -8.33
C ASP A 90 19.67 8.32 -8.48
N PRO A 91 20.99 8.59 -8.40
CA PRO A 91 22.02 7.57 -8.52
C PRO A 91 21.88 6.43 -7.51
N THR A 92 21.29 6.70 -6.34
CA THR A 92 21.07 5.70 -5.29
C THR A 92 20.05 4.63 -5.68
N ASN A 93 19.25 4.84 -6.73
CA ASN A 93 18.35 3.84 -7.28
C ASN A 93 19.05 2.58 -7.82
N ARG A 94 20.39 2.64 -8.01
CA ARG A 94 21.18 1.51 -8.48
C ARG A 94 21.83 0.69 -7.37
N ASP A 95 21.77 1.19 -6.15
CA ASP A 95 22.36 0.54 -4.98
C ASP A 95 21.47 -0.60 -4.49
N GLU A 96 21.91 -1.84 -4.73
CA GLU A 96 21.19 -3.06 -4.32
C GLU A 96 21.42 -3.47 -2.85
N GLU A 97 22.26 -2.78 -2.11
CA GLU A 97 22.30 -2.92 -0.65
C GLU A 97 21.00 -2.39 -0.02
N ILE A 98 20.32 -1.49 -0.73
CA ILE A 98 18.98 -1.03 -0.36
C ILE A 98 17.96 -2.10 -0.75
N LEU A 99 17.31 -2.73 0.24
CA LEU A 99 16.33 -3.81 0.07
C LEU A 99 15.29 -3.52 -1.03
N ARG A 100 14.81 -2.28 -1.11
CA ARG A 100 13.80 -1.88 -2.11
C ARG A 100 14.35 -1.98 -3.53
N ASN A 101 15.59 -1.54 -3.75
CA ASN A 101 16.23 -1.60 -5.05
C ASN A 101 16.52 -3.05 -5.47
N TRP A 102 16.98 -3.88 -4.54
CA TRP A 102 17.19 -5.31 -4.78
C TRP A 102 15.88 -6.01 -5.16
N ILE A 103 14.78 -5.73 -4.46
CA ILE A 103 13.46 -6.27 -4.82
C ILE A 103 13.06 -5.85 -6.24
N ARG A 104 13.19 -4.56 -6.57
CA ARG A 104 12.83 -4.00 -7.88
C ARG A 104 13.65 -4.60 -9.01
N ARG A 105 14.96 -4.73 -8.82
CA ARG A 105 15.91 -5.05 -9.88
C ARG A 105 16.21 -6.54 -10.02
N THR A 106 16.07 -7.28 -8.94
CA THR A 106 16.46 -8.70 -8.88
C THR A 106 15.26 -9.59 -8.60
N VAL A 107 14.53 -9.38 -7.50
CA VAL A 107 13.48 -10.32 -7.05
C VAL A 107 12.28 -10.31 -8.00
N ILE A 108 11.73 -9.14 -8.27
CA ILE A 108 10.51 -9.02 -9.11
C ILE A 108 10.77 -9.57 -10.53
N PRO A 109 11.85 -9.18 -11.24
CA PRO A 109 12.16 -9.73 -12.56
C PRO A 109 12.35 -11.25 -12.55
N LEU A 110 13.11 -11.77 -11.58
CA LEU A 110 13.35 -13.22 -11.46
C LEU A 110 12.05 -14.01 -11.25
N LEU A 111 11.18 -13.55 -10.38
CA LEU A 111 9.90 -14.20 -10.11
C LEU A 111 8.95 -14.09 -11.31
N SER A 112 8.91 -12.95 -11.99
CA SER A 112 8.09 -12.74 -13.20
C SER A 112 8.53 -13.67 -14.33
N GLU A 113 9.84 -13.79 -14.58
CA GLU A 113 10.41 -14.69 -15.57
C GLU A 113 10.07 -16.17 -15.26
N ARG A 114 10.29 -16.59 -14.01
CA ARG A 114 10.06 -17.98 -13.59
C ARG A 114 8.60 -18.38 -13.56
N SER A 115 7.71 -17.47 -13.22
CA SER A 115 6.26 -17.73 -13.17
C SER A 115 5.58 -17.50 -14.51
N ASN A 116 6.24 -16.88 -15.48
CA ASN A 116 5.65 -16.41 -16.74
C ASN A 116 4.38 -15.57 -16.50
N ARG A 117 4.40 -14.73 -15.44
CA ARG A 117 3.27 -13.88 -15.04
C ARG A 117 3.75 -12.49 -14.68
N ASP A 118 2.91 -11.49 -14.97
CA ASP A 118 3.11 -10.17 -14.38
C ASP A 118 2.68 -10.19 -12.90
N LEU A 119 3.67 -10.02 -12.02
CA LEU A 119 3.42 -9.97 -10.57
C LEU A 119 2.61 -8.74 -10.16
N LYS A 120 2.55 -7.71 -11.02
CA LYS A 120 1.76 -6.51 -10.77
C LYS A 120 0.29 -6.85 -10.62
N ASP A 121 -0.27 -7.58 -11.60
CA ASP A 121 -1.69 -7.94 -11.59
C ASP A 121 -2.04 -8.85 -10.40
N THR A 122 -1.14 -9.78 -10.09
CA THR A 122 -1.30 -10.67 -8.93
C THR A 122 -1.30 -9.88 -7.61
N VAL A 123 -0.33 -8.98 -7.41
CA VAL A 123 -0.22 -8.18 -6.19
C VAL A 123 -1.38 -7.19 -6.08
N GLU A 124 -1.82 -6.61 -7.19
CA GLU A 124 -2.95 -5.70 -7.23
C GLU A 124 -4.25 -6.41 -6.81
N SER A 125 -4.50 -7.60 -7.37
CA SER A 125 -5.67 -8.42 -7.00
C SER A 125 -5.68 -8.75 -5.51
N ILE A 126 -4.55 -9.25 -4.98
CA ILE A 126 -4.42 -9.58 -3.55
C ILE A 126 -4.60 -8.32 -2.68
N SER A 127 -4.04 -7.19 -3.09
CA SER A 127 -4.16 -5.94 -2.33
C SER A 127 -5.60 -5.43 -2.26
N LYS A 128 -6.34 -5.51 -3.36
CA LYS A 128 -7.77 -5.15 -3.44
C LYS A 128 -8.63 -6.07 -2.57
N GLU A 129 -8.34 -7.36 -2.58
CA GLU A 129 -9.04 -8.34 -1.73
C GLU A 129 -8.81 -8.05 -0.23
N ILE A 130 -7.56 -7.78 0.16
CA ILE A 130 -7.25 -7.42 1.55
C ILE A 130 -7.94 -6.10 1.94
N GLU A 131 -8.04 -5.15 1.03
CA GLU A 131 -8.70 -3.87 1.30
C GLU A 131 -10.21 -4.05 1.48
N SER A 132 -10.85 -4.88 0.65
CA SER A 132 -12.26 -5.27 0.79
C SER A 132 -12.52 -5.92 2.15
N MET A 133 -11.68 -6.88 2.55
CA MET A 133 -11.79 -7.54 3.87
C MET A 133 -11.64 -6.54 5.03
N LYS A 134 -10.79 -5.52 4.90
CA LYS A 134 -10.67 -4.46 5.91
C LYS A 134 -11.94 -3.64 6.04
N GLN A 135 -12.51 -3.23 4.90
CA GLN A 135 -13.74 -2.44 4.87
C GLN A 135 -14.91 -3.22 5.46
N GLU A 136 -15.05 -4.50 5.13
CA GLU A 136 -16.06 -5.38 5.72
C GLU A 136 -15.86 -5.56 7.23
N GLY A 137 -14.61 -5.73 7.67
CA GLY A 137 -14.27 -5.82 9.09
C GLY A 137 -14.56 -4.53 9.86
N GLU A 138 -14.29 -3.36 9.29
CA GLU A 138 -14.60 -2.06 9.88
C GLU A 138 -16.11 -1.78 9.92
N LEU A 139 -16.86 -2.15 8.87
CA LEU A 139 -18.32 -2.10 8.87
C LEU A 139 -18.90 -2.96 9.98
N ASN A 140 -18.38 -4.18 10.15
CA ASN A 140 -18.85 -5.08 11.20
C ASN A 140 -18.58 -4.54 12.61
N THR A 141 -17.42 -3.94 12.86
CA THR A 141 -17.08 -3.41 14.19
C THR A 141 -17.77 -2.10 14.51
N LYS A 142 -18.05 -1.24 13.51
CA LYS A 142 -18.71 0.07 13.69
C LYS A 142 -20.13 -0.03 14.24
N TYR A 143 -20.82 -1.14 13.97
CA TYR A 143 -22.19 -1.36 14.39
C TYR A 143 -22.32 -2.18 15.68
N PHE A 144 -21.20 -2.73 16.20
CA PHE A 144 -21.19 -3.47 17.44
C PHE A 144 -20.98 -2.53 18.63
N LYS A 145 -21.87 -2.58 19.61
CA LYS A 145 -21.65 -1.99 20.93
C LYS A 145 -21.17 -3.09 21.88
N PHE A 146 -19.93 -2.97 22.33
CA PHE A 146 -19.33 -3.93 23.24
C PHE A 146 -19.52 -3.53 24.69
N TYR A 147 -20.01 -4.46 25.50
CA TYR A 147 -20.17 -4.35 26.95
C TYR A 147 -19.38 -5.46 27.62
N LYS A 148 -19.16 -5.35 28.92
CA LYS A 148 -18.48 -6.39 29.68
C LYS A 148 -19.32 -7.67 29.72
N GLY A 149 -19.01 -8.64 28.83
CA GLY A 149 -19.65 -9.96 28.78
C GLY A 149 -20.67 -10.16 27.65
N TYR A 150 -21.04 -9.12 26.87
CA TYR A 150 -21.90 -9.25 25.69
C TYR A 150 -21.69 -8.15 24.67
N ALA A 151 -22.20 -8.35 23.46
CA ALA A 151 -22.20 -7.34 22.41
C ALA A 151 -23.61 -7.16 21.84
N GLU A 152 -24.02 -5.93 21.60
CA GLU A 152 -25.25 -5.60 20.88
C GLU A 152 -24.97 -5.48 19.40
N VAL A 153 -25.77 -6.16 18.58
CA VAL A 153 -25.72 -6.15 17.12
C VAL A 153 -27.08 -5.71 16.59
N PRO A 154 -27.14 -4.72 15.69
CA PRO A 154 -28.41 -4.34 15.06
C PRO A 154 -29.02 -5.52 14.28
N VAL A 155 -30.29 -5.80 14.49
CA VAL A 155 -31.05 -6.89 13.87
C VAL A 155 -30.91 -6.92 12.32
N PRO A 156 -30.93 -5.80 11.58
CA PRO A 156 -30.75 -5.81 10.12
C PRO A 156 -29.42 -6.40 9.64
N LEU A 157 -28.38 -6.40 10.49
CA LEU A 157 -27.08 -7.03 10.18
C LEU A 157 -27.10 -8.55 10.36
N ILE A 158 -28.05 -9.08 11.10
CA ILE A 158 -28.20 -10.52 11.36
C ILE A 158 -29.06 -11.16 10.27
N GLU A 159 -30.10 -10.47 9.81
CA GLU A 159 -31.08 -11.00 8.83
C GLU A 159 -30.49 -11.22 7.43
N ASN A 160 -29.41 -10.52 7.06
CA ASN A 160 -28.79 -10.62 5.74
C ASN A 160 -27.58 -11.57 5.67
N ARG A 161 -27.30 -12.34 6.74
CA ARG A 161 -26.15 -13.25 6.76
C ARG A 161 -26.56 -14.69 6.49
N THR A 162 -25.82 -15.34 5.61
CA THR A 162 -25.92 -16.77 5.33
C THR A 162 -25.16 -17.56 6.43
N SER A 163 -25.50 -18.86 6.59
CA SER A 163 -24.92 -19.75 7.61
C SER A 163 -23.38 -19.86 7.63
N LYS A 164 -22.71 -19.33 6.60
CA LYS A 164 -21.24 -19.27 6.54
C LYS A 164 -20.63 -18.20 7.44
N ASP A 165 -21.41 -17.22 7.87
CA ASP A 165 -20.92 -16.08 8.65
C ASP A 165 -20.85 -16.35 10.16
N TYR A 166 -21.40 -17.49 10.62
CA TYR A 166 -21.46 -17.86 12.04
C TYR A 166 -20.27 -18.68 12.54
N ASN A 167 -19.35 -19.10 11.67
CA ASN A 167 -18.21 -19.95 12.06
C ASN A 167 -16.93 -19.16 12.45
N LEU A 168 -17.06 -17.90 12.83
CA LEU A 168 -15.94 -17.01 13.21
C LEU A 168 -16.08 -16.45 14.65
N LEU A 169 -16.72 -17.19 15.52
CA LEU A 169 -16.68 -16.93 16.98
C LEU A 169 -15.83 -17.95 17.69
#